data_cd20d17a8d593e4628e502883626e289
#
_entry.id   cd20d17a8d593e4628e502883626e289
#
_cell.length_a   1.000
_cell.length_b   1.000
_cell.length_c   1.000
_cell.angle_alpha   90.00
_cell.angle_beta   90.00
_cell.angle_gamma   90.00
#
_symmetry.space_group_name_H-M   'P 1'
#
loop_
_entity.id
_entity.type
_entity.pdbx_description
1 polymer ?
#
loop_
_entity_poly.entity_id
_entity_poly.type
_entity_poly.pdbx_seq_one_letter_code
_entity_poly.pdbx_strand_id
1 'polypeptide(L)' 'MKISEIRQKTKKELESMLLERREHLRNLRFDLASGKVKNVREIRELKKEIARVLTLLH' A
#
# COMPACT_ATOMS: atom_id res chain seq x y z
N MET A 1 6.11 1.64 -7.12
CA MET A 1 7.17 0.66 -6.82
C MET A 1 7.16 -0.45 -7.84
N LYS A 2 8.32 -0.81 -8.37
CA LYS A 2 8.41 -1.86 -9.37
C LYS A 2 8.37 -3.23 -8.72
N ILE A 3 7.76 -4.18 -9.38
CA ILE A 3 7.61 -5.53 -8.84
C ILE A 3 8.97 -6.22 -8.59
N SER A 4 9.98 -5.90 -9.40
CA SER A 4 11.32 -6.44 -9.20
C SER A 4 11.93 -5.99 -7.87
N GLU A 5 11.68 -4.76 -7.46
CA GLU A 5 12.15 -4.24 -6.17
C GLU A 5 11.45 -4.94 -5.01
N ILE A 6 10.15 -5.20 -5.15
CA ILE A 6 9.36 -5.90 -4.14
C ILE A 6 9.86 -7.34 -3.99
N ARG A 7 10.16 -8.01 -5.10
CA ARG A 7 10.65 -9.40 -5.08
C ARG A 7 12.00 -9.58 -4.40
N GLN A 8 12.81 -8.52 -4.35
CA GLN A 8 14.12 -8.57 -3.70
C GLN A 8 14.04 -8.45 -2.19
N LYS A 9 12.87 -8.11 -1.65
CA LYS A 9 12.69 -7.93 -0.22
C LYS A 9 12.45 -9.26 0.48
N THR A 10 12.92 -9.36 1.73
CA THR A 10 12.65 -10.54 2.55
C THR A 10 11.17 -10.55 2.96
N LYS A 11 10.70 -11.72 3.40
CA LYS A 11 9.32 -11.87 3.88
C LYS A 11 9.02 -10.88 5.01
N LYS A 12 9.95 -10.72 5.93
CA LYS A 12 9.79 -9.80 7.06
C LYS A 12 9.68 -8.36 6.59
N GLU A 13 10.49 -7.97 5.61
CA GLU A 13 10.42 -6.63 5.04
C GLU A 13 9.10 -6.40 4.32
N LEU A 14 8.59 -7.41 3.61
CA LEU A 14 7.31 -7.33 2.93
C LEU A 14 6.17 -7.18 3.92
N GLU A 15 6.21 -7.88 5.05
CA GLU A 15 5.19 -7.76 6.09
C GLU A 15 5.17 -6.35 6.69
N SER A 16 6.36 -5.80 6.99
CA SER A 16 6.46 -4.41 7.48
C SER A 16 5.92 -3.42 6.48
N MET A 17 6.28 -3.60 5.20
CA MET A 17 5.82 -2.74 4.14
C MET A 17 4.31 -2.80 3.98
N LEU A 18 3.73 -4.00 4.10
CA LEU A 18 2.29 -4.19 4.02
C LEU A 18 1.56 -3.43 5.12
N LEU A 19 2.06 -3.51 6.36
CA LEU A 19 1.49 -2.77 7.49
C LEU A 19 1.52 -1.27 7.24
N GLU A 20 2.66 -0.76 6.81
CA GLU A 20 2.80 0.67 6.51
C GLU A 20 1.84 1.13 5.42
N ARG A 21 1.71 0.35 4.34
CA ARG A 21 0.82 0.70 3.24
C ARG A 21 -0.64 0.66 3.65
N ARG A 22 -1.03 -0.30 4.49
CA ARG A 22 -2.39 -0.40 5.00
C ARG A 22 -2.75 0.77 5.90
N GLU A 23 -1.84 1.19 6.77
CA GLU A 23 -2.05 2.36 7.60
C GLU A 23 -2.18 3.61 6.76
N HIS A 24 -1.32 3.78 5.76
CA HIS A 24 -1.36 4.92 4.87
C HIS A 24 -2.70 4.97 4.11
N LEU A 25 -3.15 3.82 3.61
CA LEU A 25 -4.42 3.72 2.91
C LEU A 25 -5.58 4.08 3.82
N ARG A 26 -5.58 3.57 5.05
CA ARG A 26 -6.62 3.89 6.03
C ARG A 26 -6.67 5.38 6.31
N ASN A 27 -5.52 6.01 6.51
CA ASN A 27 -5.43 7.44 6.77
C ASN A 27 -5.93 8.26 5.57
N LEU A 28 -5.57 7.87 4.36
CA LEU A 28 -6.04 8.54 3.16
C LEU A 28 -7.55 8.41 2.97
N ARG A 29 -8.11 7.25 3.27
CA ARG A 29 -9.55 7.05 3.21
C ARG A 29 -10.28 7.90 4.22
N PHE A 30 -9.74 8.00 5.42
CA PHE A 30 -10.29 8.85 6.47
C PHE A 30 -10.26 10.31 6.03
N ASP A 31 -9.13 10.78 5.52
CA ASP A 31 -8.98 12.15 5.05
C ASP A 31 -9.91 12.45 3.87
N LEU A 32 -10.09 11.49 2.97
CA LEU A 32 -11.01 11.64 1.85
C LEU A 32 -12.45 11.79 2.34
N ALA A 33 -12.85 10.96 3.31
CA ALA A 33 -14.19 11.02 3.90
C ALA A 33 -14.45 12.35 4.61
N SER A 34 -13.41 12.95 5.20
CA SER A 34 -13.53 14.24 5.87
C SER A 34 -13.36 15.44 4.91
N GLY A 35 -13.10 15.17 3.63
CA GLY A 35 -12.95 16.21 2.63
C GLY A 35 -11.57 16.84 2.55
N LYS A 36 -10.60 16.33 3.30
CA LYS A 36 -9.26 16.90 3.34
C LYS A 36 -8.39 16.49 2.15
N VAL A 37 -8.60 15.30 1.63
CA VAL A 37 -7.82 14.77 0.52
C VAL A 37 -8.74 14.43 -0.64
N LYS A 38 -8.36 14.86 -1.83
CA LYS A 38 -9.14 14.61 -3.06
C LYS A 38 -8.41 13.67 -4.02
N ASN A 39 -7.28 13.11 -3.60
CA ASN A 39 -6.45 12.29 -4.48
C ASN A 39 -6.85 10.82 -4.46
N VAL A 40 -7.90 10.51 -5.21
CA VAL A 40 -8.38 9.13 -5.36
C VAL A 40 -7.35 8.25 -6.08
N ARG A 41 -6.53 8.85 -6.92
CA ARG A 41 -5.49 8.13 -7.67
C ARG A 41 -4.46 7.50 -6.74
N GLU A 42 -4.04 8.22 -5.72
CA GLU A 42 -3.09 7.72 -4.74
C GLU A 42 -3.64 6.51 -3.99
N ILE A 43 -4.93 6.55 -3.65
CA ILE A 43 -5.60 5.43 -3.00
C ILE A 43 -5.59 4.20 -3.91
N ARG A 44 -5.83 4.36 -5.20
CA ARG A 44 -5.80 3.26 -6.17
C ARG A 44 -4.41 2.65 -6.28
N GLU A 45 -3.39 3.49 -6.31
CA GLU A 45 -2.01 3.03 -6.39
C GLU A 45 -1.59 2.26 -5.14
N LEU A 46 -2.00 2.74 -3.96
CA LEU A 46 -1.74 2.03 -2.71
C LEU A 46 -2.40 0.66 -2.68
N LYS A 47 -3.64 0.57 -3.16
CA LYS A 47 -4.34 -0.72 -3.25
C LYS A 47 -3.59 -1.70 -4.14
N LYS A 48 -3.06 -1.23 -5.27
CA LYS A 48 -2.27 -2.06 -6.17
C LYS A 48 -0.99 -2.55 -5.52
N GLU A 49 -0.29 -1.68 -4.81
CA GLU A 49 0.92 -2.04 -4.09
C GLU A 49 0.65 -3.10 -3.03
N ILE A 50 -0.42 -2.91 -2.27
CA ILE A 50 -0.84 -3.87 -1.24
C ILE A 50 -1.14 -5.23 -1.87
N ALA A 51 -1.85 -5.25 -2.99
CA ALA A 51 -2.17 -6.48 -3.69
C ALA A 51 -0.91 -7.21 -4.17
N ARG A 52 0.07 -6.47 -4.71
CA ARG A 52 1.34 -7.05 -5.14
C ARG A 52 2.11 -7.66 -3.99
N VAL A 53 2.19 -6.96 -2.87
CA VAL A 53 2.88 -7.47 -1.68
C VAL A 53 2.20 -8.72 -1.16
N LEU A 54 0.88 -8.73 -1.09
CA LEU A 54 0.12 -9.91 -0.66
C LEU A 54 0.37 -11.11 -1.56
N THR A 55 0.42 -10.89 -2.87
CA THR A 55 0.70 -11.95 -3.83
C THR A 55 2.07 -12.59 -3.57
N LEU A 56 3.06 -11.79 -3.25
CA LEU A 56 4.42 -12.28 -2.97
C LEU A 56 4.53 -12.97 -1.62
N LEU A 57 3.69 -12.57 -0.65
CA LEU A 57 3.67 -13.20 0.68
C LEU A 57 2.94 -14.54 0.67
N HIS A 58 2.04 -14.75 -0.25
CA HIS A 58 1.32 -15.99 -0.42
C HIS A 58 1.96 -16.83 -1.51
#